data_7dca64b9bcc9e06918a6cd2d4647254f
#
_entry.id   7dca64b9bcc9e06918a6cd2d4647254f
#
_cell.length_a   1.000
_cell.length_b   1.000
_cell.length_c   1.000
_cell.angle_alpha   90.00
_cell.angle_beta   90.00
_cell.angle_gamma   90.00
#
_symmetry.space_group_name_H-M   'P 1'
#
loop_
_entity.id
_entity.type
_entity.pdbx_description
1 polymer ?
#
loop_
_entity_poly.entity_id
_entity_poly.type
_entity_poly.pdbx_seq_one_letter_code
_entity_poly.pdbx_strand_id
1 'polypeptide(L)'
;MKIALMDSGNGLLAAAATVHRLRPDADLVLSSDPASMPWGPRTPEDVIARALGCARAAAAQGPDALIVACNTASVYALAAIRAELEPELPVIGTVPAIKPAAAAGGPVAIWATPVTTGSPYQRGLIRDFATGVEVTEVPCPGLADAVQHADMAAADAAIAAAAALTPRNVRGVVLGCTHYELVAERIRAAVESRLSPAVPHLTLYGSAEAVAAQALRRIGSAPAPDAEPSGRLTVLLGGREGAMEAASLTYPEGRSLLEAAAVRP
;
A
#
# COMPACT_ATOMS: atom_id res chain seq x y z
N MET A 1 3.69 18.30 -12.66
CA MET A 1 4.25 17.47 -11.57
C MET A 1 4.08 16.02 -11.94
N LYS A 2 5.08 15.18 -11.68
CA LYS A 2 5.04 13.75 -11.98
C LYS A 2 5.41 12.95 -10.73
N ILE A 3 4.58 12.00 -10.33
CA ILE A 3 4.84 11.13 -9.17
C ILE A 3 4.88 9.67 -9.63
N ALA A 4 5.96 8.99 -9.30
CA ALA A 4 6.10 7.56 -9.53
C ALA A 4 5.74 6.75 -8.28
N LEU A 5 5.12 5.60 -8.49
CA LEU A 5 4.83 4.62 -7.46
C LEU A 5 5.35 3.26 -7.90
N MET A 6 5.94 2.51 -6.98
CA MET A 6 6.39 1.14 -7.27
C MET A 6 5.91 0.13 -6.22
N ASP A 7 5.60 -1.07 -6.65
CA ASP A 7 5.22 -2.21 -5.82
C ASP A 7 5.54 -3.53 -6.54
N SER A 8 5.34 -4.64 -5.84
CA SER A 8 5.38 -5.97 -6.45
C SER A 8 4.22 -6.21 -7.44
N GLY A 9 3.07 -5.58 -7.22
CA GLY A 9 1.85 -5.76 -8.01
C GLY A 9 0.84 -4.64 -7.79
N ASN A 10 -0.42 -5.01 -7.56
CA ASN A 10 -1.56 -4.10 -7.42
C ASN A 10 -1.58 -3.26 -6.13
N GLY A 11 -0.73 -3.55 -5.15
CA GLY A 11 -0.72 -2.83 -3.87
C GLY A 11 -0.45 -1.32 -3.99
N LEU A 12 0.16 -0.86 -5.09
CA LEU A 12 0.37 0.57 -5.35
C LEU A 12 -0.92 1.35 -5.69
N LEU A 13 -2.01 0.65 -6.06
CA LEU A 13 -3.22 1.30 -6.59
C LEU A 13 -3.89 2.24 -5.59
N ALA A 14 -3.97 1.85 -4.31
CA ALA A 14 -4.57 2.70 -3.27
C ALA A 14 -3.81 4.02 -3.10
N ALA A 15 -2.47 3.96 -3.05
CA ALA A 15 -1.64 5.16 -2.97
C ALA A 15 -1.72 6.00 -4.26
N ALA A 16 -1.74 5.36 -5.44
CA ALA A 16 -1.86 6.04 -6.72
C ALA A 16 -3.19 6.78 -6.86
N ALA A 17 -4.31 6.12 -6.52
CA ALA A 17 -5.63 6.76 -6.52
C ALA A 17 -5.70 7.91 -5.50
N THR A 18 -5.03 7.79 -4.35
CA THR A 18 -4.93 8.87 -3.38
C THR A 18 -4.14 10.06 -3.92
N VAL A 19 -2.97 9.83 -4.56
CA VAL A 19 -2.22 10.90 -5.22
C VAL A 19 -3.08 11.59 -6.29
N HIS A 20 -3.77 10.79 -7.13
CA HIS A 20 -4.64 11.33 -8.16
C HIS A 20 -5.78 12.17 -7.58
N ARG A 21 -6.42 11.73 -6.51
CA ARG A 21 -7.48 12.51 -5.82
C ARG A 21 -6.96 13.81 -5.21
N LEU A 22 -5.74 13.79 -4.66
CA LEU A 22 -5.12 14.99 -4.09
C LEU A 22 -4.57 15.95 -5.16
N ARG A 23 -4.18 15.44 -6.33
CA ARG A 23 -3.57 16.17 -7.44
C ARG A 23 -3.98 15.54 -8.77
N PRO A 24 -5.21 15.82 -9.25
CA PRO A 24 -5.69 15.27 -10.52
C PRO A 24 -4.91 15.77 -11.75
N ASP A 25 -4.14 16.84 -11.57
CA ASP A 25 -3.21 17.40 -12.57
C ASP A 25 -1.84 16.69 -12.61
N ALA A 26 -1.54 15.79 -11.67
CA ALA A 26 -0.25 15.10 -11.61
C ALA A 26 -0.15 13.96 -12.63
N ASP A 27 0.95 13.91 -13.38
CA ASP A 27 1.33 12.71 -14.11
C ASP A 27 1.68 11.59 -13.13
N LEU A 28 1.19 10.37 -13.37
CA LEU A 28 1.48 9.19 -12.55
C LEU A 28 2.27 8.15 -13.36
N VAL A 29 3.27 7.56 -12.71
CA VAL A 29 4.00 6.41 -13.24
C VAL A 29 3.82 5.26 -12.27
N LEU A 30 3.17 4.17 -12.72
CA LEU A 30 2.98 2.94 -11.95
C LEU A 30 4.01 1.92 -12.41
N SER A 31 4.93 1.50 -11.54
CA SER A 31 5.97 0.53 -11.86
C SER A 31 5.83 -0.70 -10.98
N SER A 32 5.56 -1.86 -11.57
CA SER A 32 5.37 -3.12 -10.85
C SER A 32 6.03 -4.30 -11.54
N ASP A 33 6.19 -5.41 -10.79
CA ASP A 33 6.71 -6.69 -11.29
C ASP A 33 5.75 -7.83 -10.92
N PRO A 34 4.52 -7.84 -11.49
CA PRO A 34 3.51 -8.84 -11.13
C PRO A 34 3.94 -10.27 -11.46
N ALA A 35 4.78 -10.47 -12.47
CA ALA A 35 5.30 -11.79 -12.84
C ALA A 35 6.17 -12.43 -11.75
N SER A 36 6.73 -11.65 -10.82
CA SER A 36 7.55 -12.15 -9.73
C SER A 36 6.87 -12.14 -8.37
N MET A 37 5.64 -11.67 -8.29
CA MET A 37 4.84 -11.68 -7.06
C MET A 37 4.53 -13.14 -6.62
N PRO A 38 4.42 -13.40 -5.29
CA PRO A 38 4.58 -12.45 -4.18
C PRO A 38 6.05 -12.24 -3.76
N TRP A 39 6.39 -11.03 -3.32
CA TRP A 39 7.76 -10.73 -2.83
C TRP A 39 7.99 -11.16 -1.38
N GLY A 40 6.94 -11.34 -0.58
CA GLY A 40 7.06 -11.71 0.83
C GLY A 40 7.91 -12.96 1.09
N PRO A 41 7.68 -14.10 0.41
CA PRO A 41 8.44 -15.33 0.63
C PRO A 41 9.86 -15.34 0.07
N ARG A 42 10.29 -14.28 -0.64
CA ARG A 42 11.60 -14.21 -1.30
C ARG A 42 12.71 -13.85 -0.33
N THR A 43 13.96 -14.12 -0.70
CA THR A 43 15.11 -13.66 0.07
C THR A 43 15.24 -12.13 -0.01
N PRO A 44 15.83 -11.49 1.02
CA PRO A 44 16.07 -10.05 0.98
C PRO A 44 16.82 -9.59 -0.27
N GLU A 45 17.81 -10.35 -0.72
CA GLU A 45 18.64 -10.03 -1.90
C GLU A 45 17.81 -10.04 -3.18
N ASP A 46 16.90 -11.03 -3.35
CA ASP A 46 16.00 -11.11 -4.52
C ASP A 46 14.99 -9.95 -4.48
N VAL A 47 14.44 -9.63 -3.31
CA VAL A 47 13.54 -8.46 -3.15
C VAL A 47 14.26 -7.16 -3.50
N ILE A 48 15.49 -6.95 -3.02
CA ILE A 48 16.30 -5.76 -3.32
C ILE A 48 16.53 -5.65 -4.84
N ALA A 49 16.95 -6.73 -5.48
CA ALA A 49 17.23 -6.71 -6.92
C ALA A 49 15.98 -6.35 -7.76
N ARG A 50 14.81 -6.93 -7.44
CA ARG A 50 13.55 -6.66 -8.13
C ARG A 50 13.05 -5.24 -7.86
N ALA A 51 13.05 -4.82 -6.60
CA ALA A 51 12.62 -3.49 -6.22
C ALA A 51 13.49 -2.40 -6.85
N LEU A 52 14.81 -2.58 -6.92
CA LEU A 52 15.70 -1.69 -7.66
C LEU A 52 15.37 -1.66 -9.15
N GLY A 53 15.03 -2.81 -9.77
CA GLY A 53 14.58 -2.85 -11.16
C GLY A 53 13.35 -1.98 -11.40
N CYS A 54 12.31 -2.12 -10.56
CA CYS A 54 11.10 -1.29 -10.63
C CYS A 54 11.41 0.20 -10.35
N ALA A 55 12.24 0.49 -9.36
CA ALA A 55 12.60 1.86 -8.99
C ALA A 55 13.38 2.58 -10.11
N ARG A 56 14.34 1.90 -10.74
CA ARG A 56 15.11 2.44 -11.88
C ARG A 56 14.22 2.72 -13.09
N ALA A 57 13.31 1.78 -13.41
CA ALA A 57 12.37 1.96 -14.50
C ALA A 57 11.44 3.16 -14.27
N ALA A 58 10.96 3.32 -13.03
CA ALA A 58 10.18 4.48 -12.61
C ALA A 58 10.98 5.79 -12.67
N ALA A 59 12.21 5.80 -12.15
CA ALA A 59 13.09 6.97 -12.15
C ALA A 59 13.46 7.44 -13.56
N ALA A 60 13.63 6.50 -14.51
CA ALA A 60 13.89 6.81 -15.92
C ALA A 60 12.76 7.63 -16.59
N GLN A 61 11.55 7.67 -16.00
CA GLN A 61 10.44 8.50 -16.47
C GLN A 61 10.53 9.96 -15.98
N GLY A 62 11.57 10.33 -15.22
CA GLY A 62 11.80 11.68 -14.71
C GLY A 62 10.72 12.16 -13.73
N PRO A 63 10.33 11.40 -12.70
CA PRO A 63 9.38 11.87 -11.70
C PRO A 63 10.03 12.83 -10.71
N ASP A 64 9.19 13.66 -10.06
CA ASP A 64 9.58 14.57 -8.99
C ASP A 64 9.70 13.84 -7.62
N ALA A 65 9.02 12.70 -7.47
CA ALA A 65 9.12 11.82 -6.29
C ALA A 65 8.82 10.35 -6.66
N LEU A 66 9.40 9.42 -5.88
CA LEU A 66 9.11 7.99 -5.95
C LEU A 66 8.51 7.51 -4.63
N ILE A 67 7.31 6.92 -4.69
CA ILE A 67 6.69 6.22 -3.57
C ILE A 67 6.96 4.72 -3.71
N VAL A 68 7.64 4.14 -2.73
CA VAL A 68 7.77 2.69 -2.56
C VAL A 68 6.49 2.20 -1.87
N ALA A 69 5.44 1.94 -2.67
CA ALA A 69 4.10 1.57 -2.21
C ALA A 69 3.99 0.08 -1.89
N CYS A 70 5.01 -0.48 -1.26
CA CYS A 70 5.13 -1.88 -0.91
C CYS A 70 5.78 -2.01 0.47
N ASN A 71 5.11 -2.65 1.44
CA ASN A 71 5.68 -2.86 2.76
C ASN A 71 6.93 -3.75 2.70
N THR A 72 6.90 -4.84 1.91
CA THR A 72 8.05 -5.74 1.76
C THR A 72 9.26 -5.02 1.17
N ALA A 73 9.07 -4.25 0.10
CA ALA A 73 10.14 -3.45 -0.49
C ALA A 73 10.65 -2.35 0.46
N SER A 74 9.76 -1.75 1.23
CA SER A 74 10.15 -0.72 2.22
C SER A 74 11.00 -1.30 3.34
N VAL A 75 10.76 -2.55 3.73
CA VAL A 75 11.59 -3.24 4.74
C VAL A 75 12.98 -3.57 4.21
N TYR A 76 13.06 -4.18 3.02
CA TYR A 76 14.30 -4.78 2.54
C TYR A 76 15.08 -3.89 1.56
N ALA A 77 14.40 -3.11 0.73
CA ALA A 77 15.03 -2.42 -0.40
C ALA A 77 15.08 -0.90 -0.26
N LEU A 78 14.34 -0.28 0.67
CA LEU A 78 14.25 1.18 0.75
C LEU A 78 15.62 1.86 0.92
N ALA A 79 16.50 1.29 1.76
CA ALA A 79 17.83 1.84 1.96
C ALA A 79 18.66 1.80 0.66
N ALA A 80 18.60 0.70 -0.09
CA ALA A 80 19.30 0.55 -1.36
C ALA A 80 18.72 1.49 -2.44
N ILE A 81 17.39 1.63 -2.51
CA ILE A 81 16.73 2.55 -3.45
C ILE A 81 17.12 4.00 -3.15
N ARG A 82 17.15 4.40 -1.88
CA ARG A 82 17.59 5.74 -1.48
C ARG A 82 19.05 6.00 -1.77
N ALA A 83 19.92 5.03 -1.50
CA ALA A 83 21.35 5.16 -1.78
C ALA A 83 21.65 5.39 -3.27
N GLU A 84 20.78 4.90 -4.15
CA GLU A 84 20.93 5.04 -5.60
C GLU A 84 20.27 6.30 -6.17
N LEU A 85 19.12 6.72 -5.61
CA LEU A 85 18.28 7.74 -6.22
C LEU A 85 18.24 9.09 -5.48
N GLU A 86 18.49 9.12 -4.16
CA GLU A 86 18.56 10.38 -3.41
C GLU A 86 19.98 10.97 -3.46
N PRO A 87 20.14 12.29 -3.43
CA PRO A 87 19.13 13.32 -3.17
C PRO A 87 18.33 13.77 -4.42
N GLU A 88 18.71 13.34 -5.62
CA GLU A 88 18.15 13.84 -6.88
C GLU A 88 16.66 13.52 -7.02
N LEU A 89 16.24 12.35 -6.52
CA LEU A 89 14.84 11.91 -6.51
C LEU A 89 14.42 11.56 -5.08
N PRO A 90 13.53 12.34 -4.44
CA PRO A 90 12.97 12.01 -3.14
C PRO A 90 12.26 10.65 -3.13
N VAL A 91 12.66 9.74 -2.21
CA VAL A 91 12.08 8.39 -2.09
C VAL A 91 11.29 8.26 -0.79
N ILE A 92 10.01 7.95 -0.91
CA ILE A 92 9.07 7.78 0.19
C ILE A 92 8.76 6.28 0.39
N GLY A 93 9.14 5.74 1.54
CA GLY A 93 8.82 4.36 1.91
C GLY A 93 7.44 4.25 2.57
N THR A 94 6.84 3.07 2.48
CA THR A 94 5.60 2.72 3.17
C THR A 94 5.90 2.06 4.51
N VAL A 95 5.21 2.52 5.54
CA VAL A 95 5.27 1.94 6.89
C VAL A 95 3.85 1.66 7.36
N PRO A 96 3.58 0.49 7.95
CA PRO A 96 2.28 0.21 8.54
C PRO A 96 1.86 1.31 9.52
N ALA A 97 0.59 1.70 9.48
CA ALA A 97 0.06 2.85 10.21
C ALA A 97 -0.14 2.57 11.71
N ILE A 98 0.85 1.94 12.36
CA ILE A 98 0.82 1.55 13.77
C ILE A 98 0.78 2.78 14.69
N LYS A 99 1.58 3.82 14.37
CA LYS A 99 1.65 5.04 15.18
C LYS A 99 0.30 5.75 15.32
N PRO A 100 -0.44 6.07 14.24
CA PRO A 100 -1.77 6.68 14.38
C PRO A 100 -2.78 5.72 15.01
N ALA A 101 -2.72 4.41 14.77
CA ALA A 101 -3.59 3.45 15.40
C ALA A 101 -3.40 3.39 16.92
N ALA A 102 -2.16 3.38 17.39
CA ALA A 102 -1.84 3.41 18.81
C ALA A 102 -2.26 4.73 19.48
N ALA A 103 -2.05 5.85 18.78
CA ALA A 103 -2.43 7.18 19.30
C ALA A 103 -3.94 7.36 19.48
N ALA A 104 -4.77 6.64 18.69
CA ALA A 104 -6.22 6.65 18.84
C ALA A 104 -6.72 5.92 20.10
N GLY A 105 -5.86 5.09 20.70
CA GLY A 105 -6.13 4.35 21.92
C GLY A 105 -7.02 3.12 21.74
N GLY A 106 -6.92 2.19 22.71
CA GLY A 106 -7.65 0.92 22.71
C GLY A 106 -6.90 -0.20 22.00
N PRO A 107 -7.43 -1.43 22.06
CA PRO A 107 -6.83 -2.59 21.42
C PRO A 107 -6.78 -2.46 19.89
N VAL A 108 -5.65 -2.86 19.30
CA VAL A 108 -5.38 -2.78 17.86
C VAL A 108 -5.01 -4.16 17.33
N ALA A 109 -5.51 -4.54 16.16
CA ALA A 109 -4.99 -5.67 15.41
C ALA A 109 -4.12 -5.19 14.23
N ILE A 110 -3.04 -5.89 13.93
CA ILE A 110 -2.23 -5.64 12.74
C ILE A 110 -2.37 -6.84 11.83
N TRP A 111 -3.03 -6.64 10.69
CA TRP A 111 -3.14 -7.65 9.64
C TRP A 111 -1.96 -7.55 8.69
N ALA A 112 -1.17 -8.60 8.59
CA ALA A 112 0.02 -8.61 7.75
C ALA A 112 0.20 -9.96 7.04
N THR A 113 1.10 -9.98 6.06
CA THR A 113 1.50 -11.25 5.45
C THR A 113 2.21 -12.14 6.47
N PRO A 114 2.18 -13.48 6.33
CA PRO A 114 2.83 -14.38 7.30
C PRO A 114 4.31 -14.07 7.55
N VAL A 115 5.04 -13.61 6.53
CA VAL A 115 6.46 -13.25 6.66
C VAL A 115 6.67 -11.98 7.48
N THR A 116 5.73 -11.04 7.41
CA THR A 116 5.80 -9.78 8.17
C THR A 116 5.32 -9.97 9.60
N THR A 117 4.30 -10.81 9.81
CA THR A 117 3.71 -11.07 11.13
C THR A 117 4.76 -11.66 12.07
N GLY A 118 4.95 -11.01 13.23
CA GLY A 118 5.94 -11.43 14.22
C GLY A 118 7.40 -11.23 13.81
N SER A 119 7.67 -10.57 12.69
CA SER A 119 9.03 -10.27 12.26
C SER A 119 9.72 -9.28 13.21
N PRO A 120 11.06 -9.28 13.30
CA PRO A 120 11.80 -8.26 14.07
C PRO A 120 11.42 -6.83 13.68
N TYR A 121 11.13 -6.59 12.40
CA TYR A 121 10.68 -5.30 11.90
C TYR A 121 9.33 -4.90 12.52
N GLN A 122 8.31 -5.76 12.40
CA GLN A 122 6.97 -5.46 12.94
C GLN A 122 7.02 -5.29 14.46
N ARG A 123 7.72 -6.16 15.18
CA ARG A 123 7.92 -6.03 16.63
C ARG A 123 8.67 -4.75 17.01
N GLY A 124 9.62 -4.32 16.20
CA GLY A 124 10.28 -3.03 16.34
C GLY A 124 9.30 -1.88 16.28
N LEU A 125 8.44 -1.84 15.25
CA LEU A 125 7.42 -0.80 15.11
C LEU A 125 6.41 -0.80 16.27
N ILE A 126 5.96 -1.97 16.73
CA ILE A 126 5.07 -2.10 17.89
C ILE A 126 5.73 -1.53 19.14
N ARG A 127 6.97 -1.93 19.42
CA ARG A 127 7.74 -1.43 20.58
C ARG A 127 7.91 0.09 20.54
N ASP A 128 8.22 0.64 19.35
CA ASP A 128 8.59 2.04 19.21
C ASP A 128 7.37 2.98 19.16
N PHE A 129 6.21 2.49 18.70
CA PHE A 129 5.03 3.33 18.44
C PHE A 129 3.76 2.92 19.18
N ALA A 130 3.69 1.73 19.77
CA ALA A 130 2.48 1.21 20.43
C ALA A 130 2.73 0.79 21.90
N THR A 131 3.68 1.44 22.58
CA THR A 131 3.94 1.19 24.00
C THR A 131 2.68 1.45 24.83
N GLY A 132 2.26 0.45 25.62
CA GLY A 132 1.06 0.54 26.46
C GLY A 132 -0.26 0.30 25.73
N VAL A 133 -0.23 -0.05 24.45
CA VAL A 133 -1.40 -0.44 23.67
C VAL A 133 -1.40 -1.97 23.49
N GLU A 134 -2.57 -2.60 23.69
CA GLU A 134 -2.76 -4.00 23.37
C GLU A 134 -2.75 -4.19 21.85
N VAL A 135 -1.74 -4.91 21.33
CA VAL A 135 -1.57 -5.17 19.90
C VAL A 135 -1.64 -6.66 19.63
N THR A 136 -2.56 -7.07 18.74
CA THR A 136 -2.67 -8.45 18.24
C THR A 136 -2.12 -8.53 16.82
N GLU A 137 -1.11 -9.36 16.62
CA GLU A 137 -0.53 -9.63 15.31
C GLU A 137 -1.34 -10.74 14.62
N VAL A 138 -1.97 -10.45 13.47
CA VAL A 138 -2.85 -11.37 12.73
C VAL A 138 -2.22 -11.70 11.38
N PRO A 139 -1.76 -12.94 11.18
CA PRO A 139 -1.28 -13.39 9.88
C PRO A 139 -2.44 -13.60 8.90
N CYS A 140 -2.27 -13.14 7.66
CA CYS A 140 -3.28 -13.24 6.60
C CYS A 140 -2.71 -14.05 5.41
N PRO A 141 -2.55 -15.37 5.52
CA PRO A 141 -2.04 -16.19 4.45
C PRO A 141 -2.95 -16.13 3.21
N GLY A 142 -2.35 -16.00 2.04
CA GLY A 142 -3.05 -15.98 0.74
C GLY A 142 -3.81 -14.70 0.42
N LEU A 143 -4.04 -13.78 1.38
CA LEU A 143 -4.86 -12.59 1.11
C LEU A 143 -4.23 -11.66 0.07
N ALA A 144 -2.93 -11.39 0.16
CA ALA A 144 -2.27 -10.51 -0.80
C ALA A 144 -2.28 -11.11 -2.23
N ASP A 145 -2.11 -12.42 -2.33
CA ASP A 145 -2.14 -13.15 -3.61
C ASP A 145 -3.54 -13.15 -4.22
N ALA A 146 -4.58 -13.44 -3.41
CA ALA A 146 -5.97 -13.37 -3.84
C ALA A 146 -6.35 -11.96 -4.34
N VAL A 147 -5.93 -10.92 -3.65
CA VAL A 147 -6.12 -9.52 -4.07
C VAL A 147 -5.36 -9.24 -5.37
N GLN A 148 -4.12 -9.69 -5.52
CA GLN A 148 -3.34 -9.50 -6.75
C GLN A 148 -4.08 -10.04 -7.98
N HIS A 149 -4.67 -11.22 -7.87
CA HIS A 149 -5.36 -11.89 -8.98
C HIS A 149 -6.86 -11.56 -9.07
N ALA A 150 -7.36 -10.68 -8.19
CA ALA A 150 -8.79 -10.36 -8.07
C ALA A 150 -9.67 -11.61 -7.82
N ASP A 151 -9.13 -12.63 -7.16
CA ASP A 151 -9.90 -13.78 -6.70
C ASP A 151 -10.66 -13.40 -5.41
N MET A 152 -11.87 -12.85 -5.60
CA MET A 152 -12.67 -12.37 -4.48
C MET A 152 -13.16 -13.50 -3.57
N ALA A 153 -13.32 -14.74 -4.08
CA ALA A 153 -13.71 -15.86 -3.24
C ALA A 153 -12.59 -16.29 -2.29
N ALA A 154 -11.36 -16.38 -2.81
CA ALA A 154 -10.18 -16.64 -1.99
C ALA A 154 -9.89 -15.49 -1.03
N ALA A 155 -10.07 -14.23 -1.46
CA ALA A 155 -9.93 -13.06 -0.60
C ALA A 155 -10.92 -13.08 0.56
N ASP A 156 -12.21 -13.35 0.31
CA ASP A 156 -13.23 -13.43 1.34
C ASP A 156 -12.96 -14.57 2.34
N ALA A 157 -12.49 -15.72 1.87
CA ALA A 157 -12.08 -16.83 2.74
C ALA A 157 -10.88 -16.46 3.64
N ALA A 158 -9.86 -15.80 3.08
CA ALA A 158 -8.69 -15.33 3.84
C ALA A 158 -9.08 -14.23 4.85
N ILE A 159 -9.94 -13.30 4.46
CA ILE A 159 -10.48 -12.24 5.32
C ILE A 159 -11.26 -12.87 6.49
N ALA A 160 -12.15 -13.84 6.23
CA ALA A 160 -12.92 -14.51 7.27
C ALA A 160 -12.02 -15.23 8.28
N ALA A 161 -10.96 -15.91 7.79
CA ALA A 161 -9.98 -16.56 8.64
C ALA A 161 -9.21 -15.57 9.54
N ALA A 162 -8.74 -14.44 8.97
CA ALA A 162 -8.05 -13.39 9.71
C ALA A 162 -8.99 -12.69 10.72
N ALA A 163 -10.24 -12.43 10.33
CA ALA A 163 -11.24 -11.88 11.23
C ALA A 163 -11.54 -12.82 12.42
N ALA A 164 -11.48 -14.14 12.21
CA ALA A 164 -11.63 -15.12 13.29
C ALA A 164 -10.52 -15.05 14.34
N LEU A 165 -9.30 -14.66 13.94
CA LEU A 165 -8.15 -14.46 14.83
C LEU A 165 -8.13 -13.05 15.47
N THR A 166 -8.93 -12.13 14.98
CA THR A 166 -8.98 -10.75 15.47
C THR A 166 -9.82 -10.69 16.75
N PRO A 167 -9.30 -10.11 17.85
CA PRO A 167 -10.06 -9.97 19.10
C PRO A 167 -11.32 -9.16 18.92
N ARG A 168 -12.39 -9.53 19.65
CA ARG A 168 -13.72 -8.87 19.54
C ARG A 168 -13.79 -7.49 20.17
N ASN A 169 -12.76 -7.07 20.88
CA ASN A 169 -12.67 -5.76 21.54
C ASN A 169 -11.77 -4.78 20.79
N VAL A 170 -11.23 -5.13 19.60
CA VAL A 170 -10.38 -4.21 18.84
C VAL A 170 -11.13 -2.95 18.42
N ARG A 171 -10.44 -1.82 18.50
CA ARG A 171 -10.92 -0.53 18.02
C ARG A 171 -10.31 -0.13 16.69
N GLY A 172 -9.17 -0.72 16.36
CA GLY A 172 -8.47 -0.45 15.11
C GLY A 172 -7.87 -1.69 14.47
N VAL A 173 -7.86 -1.71 13.14
CA VAL A 173 -7.11 -2.68 12.34
C VAL A 173 -6.11 -1.92 11.47
N VAL A 174 -4.83 -2.23 11.63
CA VAL A 174 -3.76 -1.72 10.76
C VAL A 174 -3.63 -2.65 9.56
N LEU A 175 -3.73 -2.10 8.36
CA LEU A 175 -3.54 -2.80 7.10
C LEU A 175 -2.03 -2.87 6.81
N GLY A 176 -1.36 -3.92 7.27
CA GLY A 176 0.09 -4.11 7.19
C GLY A 176 0.59 -4.59 5.82
N CYS A 177 -0.27 -4.60 4.81
CA CYS A 177 0.06 -4.86 3.42
C CYS A 177 -0.76 -3.91 2.54
N THR A 178 -0.12 -3.30 1.56
CA THR A 178 -0.76 -2.32 0.66
C THR A 178 -1.90 -2.93 -0.17
N HIS A 179 -1.81 -4.22 -0.52
CA HIS A 179 -2.91 -4.93 -1.17
C HIS A 179 -4.20 -4.95 -0.35
N TYR A 180 -4.11 -4.96 0.99
CA TYR A 180 -5.29 -5.03 1.86
C TYR A 180 -6.13 -3.76 1.82
N GLU A 181 -5.55 -2.64 1.44
CA GLU A 181 -6.28 -1.38 1.26
C GLU A 181 -7.34 -1.49 0.15
N LEU A 182 -7.10 -2.31 -0.90
CA LEU A 182 -8.03 -2.54 -2.02
C LEU A 182 -9.29 -3.34 -1.62
N VAL A 183 -9.24 -4.03 -0.49
CA VAL A 183 -10.36 -4.82 0.07
C VAL A 183 -10.75 -4.34 1.48
N ALA A 184 -10.41 -3.09 1.80
CA ALA A 184 -10.61 -2.51 3.13
C ALA A 184 -12.05 -2.64 3.63
N GLU A 185 -13.05 -2.37 2.80
CA GLU A 185 -14.45 -2.46 3.20
C GLU A 185 -14.93 -3.90 3.45
N ARG A 186 -14.36 -4.89 2.73
CA ARG A 186 -14.60 -6.31 3.03
C ARG A 186 -13.98 -6.71 4.37
N ILE A 187 -12.77 -6.23 4.66
CA ILE A 187 -12.10 -6.42 5.97
C ILE A 187 -12.93 -5.78 7.07
N ARG A 188 -13.38 -4.53 6.86
CA ARG A 188 -14.26 -3.82 7.80
C ARG A 188 -15.49 -4.66 8.13
N ALA A 189 -16.26 -5.05 7.12
CA ALA A 189 -17.50 -5.80 7.29
C ALA A 189 -17.27 -7.13 8.03
N ALA A 190 -16.21 -7.86 7.69
CA ALA A 190 -15.89 -9.13 8.33
C ALA A 190 -15.49 -8.97 9.81
N VAL A 191 -14.71 -7.94 10.16
CA VAL A 191 -14.33 -7.68 11.56
C VAL A 191 -15.51 -7.15 12.35
N GLU A 192 -16.25 -6.14 11.84
CA GLU A 192 -17.40 -5.54 12.52
C GLU A 192 -18.49 -6.55 12.85
N SER A 193 -18.74 -7.53 11.96
CA SER A 193 -19.71 -8.61 12.21
C SER A 193 -19.41 -9.46 13.46
N ARG A 194 -18.17 -9.37 13.97
CA ARG A 194 -17.68 -10.16 15.10
C ARG A 194 -17.40 -9.33 16.35
N LEU A 195 -17.43 -7.99 16.25
CA LEU A 195 -17.11 -7.11 17.37
C LEU A 195 -18.10 -7.29 18.53
N SER A 196 -17.60 -7.03 19.73
CA SER A 196 -18.46 -6.89 20.90
C SER A 196 -19.38 -5.68 20.74
N PRO A 197 -20.66 -5.76 21.18
CA PRO A 197 -21.57 -4.62 21.17
C PRO A 197 -21.05 -3.37 21.93
N ALA A 198 -20.04 -3.56 22.78
CA ALA A 198 -19.39 -2.45 23.51
C ALA A 198 -18.40 -1.66 22.65
N VAL A 199 -18.06 -2.12 21.43
CA VAL A 199 -17.17 -1.40 20.51
C VAL A 199 -18.04 -0.58 19.54
N PRO A 200 -18.06 0.75 19.64
CA PRO A 200 -19.01 1.57 18.89
C PRO A 200 -18.61 1.75 17.43
N HIS A 201 -17.33 1.61 17.10
CA HIS A 201 -16.80 1.88 15.76
C HIS A 201 -15.44 1.22 15.57
N LEU A 202 -15.20 0.66 14.36
CA LEU A 202 -13.92 0.13 13.91
C LEU A 202 -13.23 1.14 12.99
N THR A 203 -11.97 1.47 13.29
CA THR A 203 -11.14 2.27 12.39
C THR A 203 -10.15 1.38 11.65
N LEU A 204 -10.09 1.50 10.32
CA LEU A 204 -9.03 0.89 9.52
C LEU A 204 -7.91 1.91 9.28
N TYR A 205 -6.68 1.48 9.43
CA TYR A 205 -5.49 2.31 9.27
C TYR A 205 -4.66 1.82 8.09
N GLY A 206 -4.82 2.48 6.95
CA GLY A 206 -4.00 2.30 5.75
C GLY A 206 -2.81 3.23 5.69
N SER A 207 -1.97 3.05 4.68
CA SER A 207 -0.76 3.84 4.44
C SER A 207 -0.89 4.86 3.30
N ALA A 208 -1.86 4.67 2.38
CA ALA A 208 -1.98 5.42 1.14
C ALA A 208 -2.02 6.94 1.33
N GLU A 209 -2.86 7.44 2.26
CA GLU A 209 -2.98 8.87 2.56
C GLU A 209 -1.66 9.46 3.08
N ALA A 210 -0.99 8.73 3.98
CA ALA A 210 0.24 9.20 4.59
C ALA A 210 1.40 9.28 3.59
N VAL A 211 1.55 8.29 2.73
CA VAL A 211 2.64 8.29 1.73
C VAL A 211 2.39 9.30 0.63
N ALA A 212 1.14 9.48 0.18
CA ALA A 212 0.78 10.51 -0.79
C ALA A 212 1.06 11.92 -0.24
N ALA A 213 0.59 12.21 0.97
CA ALA A 213 0.85 13.50 1.63
C ALA A 213 2.34 13.74 1.87
N GLN A 214 3.10 12.70 2.22
CA GLN A 214 4.54 12.80 2.39
C GLN A 214 5.26 13.09 1.08
N ALA A 215 4.85 12.46 -0.03
CA ALA A 215 5.42 12.72 -1.35
C ALA A 215 5.24 14.18 -1.74
N LEU A 216 4.02 14.71 -1.61
CA LEU A 216 3.74 16.13 -1.88
C LEU A 216 4.61 17.06 -1.02
N ARG A 217 4.72 16.80 0.29
CA ARG A 217 5.58 17.60 1.18
C ARG A 217 7.06 17.58 0.76
N ARG A 218 7.58 16.40 0.37
CA ARG A 218 9.00 16.25 -0.02
C ARG A 218 9.37 17.03 -1.28
N ILE A 219 8.41 17.27 -2.17
CA ILE A 219 8.59 18.07 -3.39
C ILE A 219 8.10 19.52 -3.24
N GLY A 220 7.76 19.96 -2.04
CA GLY A 220 7.28 21.31 -1.79
C GLY A 220 5.91 21.64 -2.41
N SER A 221 5.09 20.59 -2.66
CA SER A 221 3.74 20.74 -3.23
C SER A 221 2.66 20.54 -2.18
N ALA A 222 1.49 21.14 -2.42
CA ALA A 222 0.30 21.01 -1.58
C ALA A 222 -0.80 20.24 -2.33
N PRO A 223 -1.76 19.58 -1.62
CA PRO A 223 -2.97 19.09 -2.23
C PRO A 223 -3.73 20.19 -2.99
N ALA A 224 -4.27 19.84 -4.14
CA ALA A 224 -5.13 20.68 -4.97
C ALA A 224 -6.20 19.79 -5.65
N PRO A 225 -7.16 19.26 -4.85
CA PRO A 225 -8.14 18.28 -5.35
C PRO A 225 -9.08 18.88 -6.41
N ASP A 226 -9.23 20.20 -6.44
CA ASP A 226 -10.05 20.92 -7.41
C ASP A 226 -9.29 21.33 -8.66
N ALA A 227 -8.02 20.93 -8.82
CA ALA A 227 -7.26 21.18 -10.02
C ALA A 227 -7.85 20.45 -11.23
N GLU A 228 -7.73 21.07 -12.41
CA GLU A 228 -8.23 20.48 -13.66
C GLU A 228 -7.56 19.12 -13.92
N PRO A 229 -8.32 18.05 -14.16
CA PRO A 229 -7.74 16.72 -14.41
C PRO A 229 -6.96 16.70 -15.72
N SER A 230 -5.64 16.77 -15.63
CA SER A 230 -4.74 16.82 -16.79
C SER A 230 -3.56 15.84 -16.70
N GLY A 231 -3.44 15.13 -15.58
CA GLY A 231 -2.37 14.17 -15.32
C GLY A 231 -2.37 12.97 -16.29
N ARG A 232 -1.19 12.48 -16.67
CA ARG A 232 -1.03 11.27 -17.51
C ARG A 232 -0.77 10.07 -16.65
N LEU A 233 -1.19 8.90 -17.15
CA LEU A 233 -0.89 7.61 -16.55
C LEU A 233 0.09 6.84 -17.44
N THR A 234 1.24 6.49 -16.88
CA THR A 234 2.19 5.56 -17.50
C THR A 234 2.26 4.30 -16.64
N VAL A 235 2.15 3.14 -17.27
CA VAL A 235 2.21 1.84 -16.58
C VAL A 235 3.44 1.09 -17.05
N LEU A 236 4.27 0.62 -16.11
CA LEU A 236 5.47 -0.16 -16.34
C LEU A 236 5.31 -1.54 -15.66
N LEU A 237 5.41 -2.59 -16.44
CA LEU A 237 5.34 -3.98 -15.98
C LEU A 237 6.69 -4.66 -16.23
N GLY A 238 7.39 -5.06 -15.17
CA GLY A 238 8.73 -5.60 -15.27
C GLY A 238 9.72 -4.66 -15.96
N GLY A 239 9.55 -3.34 -15.77
CA GLY A 239 10.39 -2.30 -16.35
C GLY A 239 10.07 -1.94 -17.81
N ARG A 240 9.00 -2.47 -18.38
CA ARG A 240 8.55 -2.18 -19.75
C ARG A 240 7.20 -1.49 -19.75
N GLU A 241 6.99 -0.58 -20.68
CA GLU A 241 5.70 0.07 -20.86
C GLU A 241 4.63 -0.95 -21.22
N GLY A 242 3.47 -0.83 -20.60
CA GLY A 242 2.35 -1.76 -20.74
C GLY A 242 1.03 -1.11 -20.35
N ALA A 243 -0.01 -1.91 -20.20
CA ALA A 243 -1.34 -1.49 -19.75
C ALA A 243 -1.65 -2.05 -18.37
N MET A 244 -2.61 -1.44 -17.67
CA MET A 244 -3.13 -1.99 -16.42
C MET A 244 -3.71 -3.37 -16.67
N GLU A 245 -3.37 -4.32 -15.79
CA GLU A 245 -3.89 -5.68 -15.86
C GLU A 245 -5.41 -5.71 -15.57
N ALA A 246 -6.12 -6.68 -16.14
CA ALA A 246 -7.57 -6.82 -15.91
C ALA A 246 -7.92 -6.95 -14.42
N ALA A 247 -7.07 -7.62 -13.63
CA ALA A 247 -7.23 -7.74 -12.19
C ALA A 247 -7.24 -6.36 -11.49
N SER A 248 -6.39 -5.43 -11.92
CA SER A 248 -6.34 -4.05 -11.39
C SER A 248 -7.67 -3.32 -11.57
N LEU A 249 -8.36 -3.57 -12.69
CA LEU A 249 -9.63 -2.92 -13.04
C LEU A 249 -10.84 -3.50 -12.26
N THR A 250 -10.65 -4.55 -11.49
CA THR A 250 -11.66 -5.05 -10.56
C THR A 250 -11.84 -4.09 -9.39
N TYR A 251 -10.79 -3.33 -9.04
CA TYR A 251 -10.79 -2.38 -7.92
C TYR A 251 -11.22 -0.97 -8.38
N PRO A 252 -11.99 -0.26 -7.54
CA PRO A 252 -12.38 1.13 -7.82
C PRO A 252 -11.18 2.03 -8.12
N GLU A 253 -10.07 1.84 -7.39
CA GLU A 253 -8.83 2.60 -7.53
C GLU A 253 -8.25 2.45 -8.94
N GLY A 254 -8.17 1.23 -9.45
CA GLY A 254 -7.67 0.96 -10.80
C GLY A 254 -8.57 1.55 -11.88
N ARG A 255 -9.90 1.43 -11.72
CA ARG A 255 -10.85 2.04 -12.66
C ARG A 255 -10.74 3.56 -12.68
N SER A 256 -10.71 4.20 -11.52
CA SER A 256 -10.62 5.67 -11.44
C SER A 256 -9.35 6.22 -12.11
N LEU A 257 -8.22 5.52 -11.95
CA LEU A 257 -6.96 5.89 -12.60
C LEU A 257 -7.03 5.75 -14.12
N LEU A 258 -7.68 4.70 -14.62
CA LEU A 258 -7.82 4.49 -16.08
C LEU A 258 -8.82 5.49 -16.69
N GLU A 259 -9.95 5.74 -16.04
CA GLU A 259 -10.95 6.72 -16.48
C GLU A 259 -10.34 8.12 -16.56
N ALA A 260 -9.57 8.52 -15.56
CA ALA A 260 -8.86 9.79 -15.55
C ALA A 260 -7.89 9.94 -16.74
N ALA A 261 -7.22 8.83 -17.13
CA ALA A 261 -6.32 8.83 -18.27
C ALA A 261 -7.04 8.86 -19.62
N ALA A 262 -8.31 8.41 -19.68
CA ALA A 262 -9.11 8.31 -20.90
C ALA A 262 -9.89 9.60 -21.25
N VAL A 263 -10.10 10.49 -20.29
CA VAL A 263 -10.88 11.76 -20.46
C VAL A 263 -10.09 12.82 -21.25
N ARG A 264 -9.41 12.44 -22.33
CA ARG A 264 -8.67 13.41 -23.16
C ARG A 264 -9.35 13.62 -24.52
N PRO A 265 -9.56 14.91 -24.89
CA PRO A 265 -9.88 15.26 -26.26
C PRO A 265 -8.71 14.96 -27.23
#